data_5aa6146bfe583e12b613025512220ead
#
_entry.id   5aa6146bfe583e12b613025512220ead
#
_cell.length_a   1.000
_cell.length_b   1.000
_cell.length_c   1.000
_cell.angle_alpha   90.00
_cell.angle_beta   90.00
_cell.angle_gamma   90.00
#
_symmetry.space_group_name_H-M   'P 1'
#
loop_
_entity.id
_entity.type
_entity.pdbx_description
1 polymer ?
#
loop_
_entity_poly.entity_id
_entity_poly.type
_entity_poly.pdbx_seq_one_letter_code
_entity_poly.pdbx_strand_id
1 'polypeptide(L)'
;EIGDDRAYFTIMDKLERLYFKTAYLCLFENEVVYRQNQNLKMPENILLKAYMHDGEAVCQEAGRQKFPMKNLITHFFEGQEHRSTVIVTLLFSTLEQYGLLISEIEEAYMHYTTPISYQISSAVKTLELLKNKEDITAQLEKSLVQIKESNAILDEMSKSDELTQIYNRRGFLTTVQHQVMHPANLDKQAIIIYADMNNLKVINDQFGHEEGDFSLKTLANILKDTFGDSGIVGRFGGDEFAAFTFTDDKDAAEKIRARIAEITKEENEKNGKPYYISMSVGACEFKCSDQVNLQDLMDKADVDLYIEKRHKRSNVLKKETEAI
;
A
#
# COMPACT_ATOMS: atom_id res chain seq x y z
N GLU A 1 -11.89 -11.65 -22.80
CA GLU A 1 -11.11 -10.90 -23.79
C GLU A 1 -11.98 -10.62 -24.99
N ILE A 2 -12.68 -9.50 -24.97
CA ILE A 2 -13.25 -8.91 -26.19
C ILE A 2 -12.10 -8.08 -26.76
N GLY A 3 -11.24 -8.71 -27.59
CA GLY A 3 -10.21 -7.98 -28.31
C GLY A 3 -10.86 -6.91 -29.20
N ASP A 4 -10.28 -5.71 -29.26
CA ASP A 4 -10.70 -4.59 -30.12
C ASP A 4 -11.06 -5.05 -31.53
N ASP A 5 -10.35 -6.04 -32.07
CA ASP A 5 -10.49 -6.55 -33.42
C ASP A 5 -11.86 -7.23 -33.67
N ARG A 6 -12.41 -7.95 -32.70
CA ARG A 6 -13.75 -8.57 -32.82
C ARG A 6 -14.89 -7.55 -32.87
N ALA A 7 -14.75 -6.46 -32.16
CA ALA A 7 -15.75 -5.41 -32.16
C ALA A 7 -15.81 -4.67 -33.50
N TYR A 8 -14.67 -4.36 -34.10
CA TYR A 8 -14.62 -3.76 -35.46
C TYR A 8 -15.14 -4.71 -36.53
N PHE A 9 -14.85 -6.01 -36.42
CA PHE A 9 -15.45 -7.02 -37.28
C PHE A 9 -16.98 -7.02 -37.20
N THR A 10 -17.53 -6.99 -35.98
CA THR A 10 -18.98 -6.97 -35.75
C THR A 10 -19.64 -5.73 -36.35
N ILE A 11 -18.95 -4.58 -36.33
CA ILE A 11 -19.42 -3.36 -36.98
C ILE A 11 -19.51 -3.57 -38.50
N MET A 12 -18.47 -4.10 -39.09
CA MET A 12 -18.42 -4.32 -40.56
C MET A 12 -19.41 -5.38 -41.04
N ASP A 13 -19.56 -6.48 -40.30
CA ASP A 13 -20.54 -7.55 -40.57
C ASP A 13 -21.99 -7.05 -40.64
N LYS A 14 -22.31 -6.06 -39.79
CA LYS A 14 -23.65 -5.44 -39.81
C LYS A 14 -23.86 -4.52 -41.01
N LEU A 15 -22.84 -3.95 -41.62
CA LEU A 15 -22.95 -3.08 -42.77
C LEU A 15 -23.45 -3.81 -44.00
N GLU A 16 -23.14 -5.09 -44.17
CA GLU A 16 -23.65 -5.93 -45.24
C GLU A 16 -25.19 -5.87 -45.34
N ARG A 17 -25.86 -5.97 -44.19
CA ARG A 17 -27.34 -5.94 -44.09
C ARG A 17 -27.96 -4.59 -44.46
N LEU A 18 -27.13 -3.56 -44.63
CA LEU A 18 -27.49 -2.19 -44.90
C LEU A 18 -27.12 -1.76 -46.32
N TYR A 19 -26.95 -2.75 -47.22
CA TYR A 19 -26.67 -2.56 -48.66
C TYR A 19 -25.30 -1.91 -48.98
N PHE A 20 -24.34 -1.98 -48.07
CA PHE A 20 -22.94 -1.63 -48.36
C PHE A 20 -22.28 -2.80 -49.05
N LYS A 21 -21.64 -2.55 -50.19
CA LYS A 21 -20.87 -3.56 -50.95
C LYS A 21 -19.43 -3.64 -50.47
N THR A 22 -18.81 -2.49 -50.39
CA THR A 22 -17.44 -2.35 -49.96
C THR A 22 -17.34 -1.25 -48.93
N ALA A 23 -16.65 -1.48 -47.81
CA ALA A 23 -16.46 -0.47 -46.76
C ALA A 23 -15.12 -0.69 -46.07
N TYR A 24 -14.47 0.40 -45.69
CA TYR A 24 -13.22 0.43 -44.93
C TYR A 24 -13.38 1.29 -43.71
N LEU A 25 -13.16 0.69 -42.55
CA LEU A 25 -13.15 1.40 -41.23
C LEU A 25 -11.70 1.76 -40.91
N CYS A 26 -11.41 3.03 -41.01
CA CYS A 26 -10.08 3.58 -40.80
C CYS A 26 -10.10 4.53 -39.57
N LEU A 27 -9.20 4.30 -38.59
CA LEU A 27 -9.10 5.15 -37.40
C LEU A 27 -7.80 5.96 -37.40
N PHE A 28 -7.83 7.13 -36.81
CA PHE A 28 -6.64 7.92 -36.56
C PHE A 28 -5.80 7.28 -35.46
N GLU A 29 -4.49 7.46 -35.46
CA GLU A 29 -3.59 6.98 -34.39
C GLU A 29 -3.89 7.68 -33.06
N ASN A 30 -4.24 8.96 -33.13
CA ASN A 30 -4.67 9.77 -32.00
C ASN A 30 -5.93 10.54 -32.38
N GLU A 31 -6.79 10.81 -31.43
CA GLU A 31 -7.96 11.63 -31.65
C GLU A 31 -7.59 13.02 -32.15
N VAL A 32 -8.35 13.52 -33.13
CA VAL A 32 -8.21 14.86 -33.63
C VAL A 32 -9.30 15.73 -33.00
N VAL A 33 -8.92 16.56 -32.05
CA VAL A 33 -9.86 17.44 -31.36
C VAL A 33 -10.03 18.75 -32.12
N TYR A 34 -11.27 19.07 -32.55
CA TYR A 34 -11.60 20.36 -33.15
C TYR A 34 -11.67 21.44 -32.06
N ARG A 35 -10.89 22.49 -32.21
CA ARG A 35 -11.00 23.70 -31.37
C ARG A 35 -11.32 24.89 -32.24
N GLN A 36 -12.30 25.68 -31.83
CA GLN A 36 -12.66 26.90 -32.53
C GLN A 36 -11.42 27.80 -32.71
N ASN A 37 -11.21 28.35 -33.91
CA ASN A 37 -10.07 29.18 -34.31
C ASN A 37 -8.71 28.46 -34.42
N GLN A 38 -8.67 27.14 -34.51
CA GLN A 38 -7.44 26.41 -34.86
C GLN A 38 -7.60 25.77 -36.25
N ASN A 39 -6.53 25.83 -37.07
CA ASN A 39 -6.47 25.07 -38.31
C ASN A 39 -6.45 23.59 -37.97
N LEU A 40 -7.45 22.85 -38.43
CA LEU A 40 -7.53 21.41 -38.27
C LEU A 40 -6.35 20.76 -39.02
N LYS A 41 -5.42 20.18 -38.31
CA LYS A 41 -4.35 19.37 -38.90
C LYS A 41 -4.83 17.92 -38.98
N MET A 42 -5.14 17.49 -40.18
CA MET A 42 -5.44 16.08 -40.42
C MET A 42 -4.17 15.25 -40.21
N PRO A 43 -4.28 14.01 -39.64
CA PRO A 43 -3.15 13.11 -39.50
C PRO A 43 -2.52 12.76 -40.84
N GLU A 44 -1.22 12.55 -40.87
CA GLU A 44 -0.52 12.12 -42.11
C GLU A 44 -0.88 10.70 -42.48
N ASN A 45 -1.20 9.87 -41.50
CA ASN A 45 -1.51 8.46 -41.69
C ASN A 45 -2.80 8.08 -40.93
N ILE A 46 -3.37 6.98 -41.39
CA ILE A 46 -4.59 6.37 -40.84
C ILE A 46 -4.40 4.85 -40.73
N LEU A 47 -5.04 4.23 -39.74
CA LEU A 47 -4.96 2.81 -39.48
C LEU A 47 -6.23 2.12 -39.96
N LEU A 48 -6.09 1.16 -40.87
CA LEU A 48 -7.19 0.28 -41.26
C LEU A 48 -7.46 -0.71 -40.12
N LYS A 49 -8.68 -0.68 -39.59
CA LYS A 49 -9.13 -1.56 -38.49
C LYS A 49 -9.90 -2.77 -39.00
N ALA A 50 -10.80 -2.55 -39.90
CA ALA A 50 -11.59 -3.60 -40.53
C ALA A 50 -12.07 -3.14 -41.89
N TYR A 51 -12.34 -4.09 -42.77
CA TYR A 51 -12.95 -3.80 -44.09
C TYR A 51 -13.96 -4.89 -44.47
N MET A 52 -14.82 -4.53 -45.40
CA MET A 52 -15.78 -5.41 -46.01
C MET A 52 -15.63 -5.29 -47.55
N HIS A 53 -15.59 -6.41 -48.24
CA HIS A 53 -15.54 -6.48 -49.70
C HIS A 53 -16.55 -7.53 -50.19
N ASP A 54 -17.41 -7.15 -51.13
CA ASP A 54 -18.47 -7.99 -51.68
C ASP A 54 -19.34 -8.69 -50.62
N GLY A 55 -19.61 -7.98 -49.48
CA GLY A 55 -20.42 -8.47 -48.40
C GLY A 55 -19.68 -9.32 -47.35
N GLU A 56 -18.44 -9.66 -47.60
CA GLU A 56 -17.62 -10.40 -46.64
C GLU A 56 -16.79 -9.44 -45.74
N ALA A 57 -17.05 -9.44 -44.43
CA ALA A 57 -16.31 -8.66 -43.49
C ALA A 57 -14.99 -9.35 -43.10
N VAL A 58 -13.91 -8.59 -43.09
CA VAL A 58 -12.57 -9.04 -42.68
C VAL A 58 -12.03 -8.08 -41.66
N CYS A 59 -11.57 -8.61 -40.51
CA CYS A 59 -10.82 -7.86 -39.55
C CYS A 59 -9.34 -8.02 -39.77
N GLN A 60 -8.64 -6.92 -39.79
CA GLN A 60 -7.16 -6.96 -39.84
C GLN A 60 -6.61 -7.14 -38.45
N GLU A 61 -5.60 -7.98 -38.27
CA GLU A 61 -4.86 -8.07 -37.05
C GLU A 61 -4.35 -6.71 -36.62
N ALA A 62 -4.55 -6.36 -35.33
CA ALA A 62 -4.37 -5.04 -34.77
C ALA A 62 -3.11 -4.30 -35.28
N GLY A 63 -3.34 -3.18 -35.95
CA GLY A 63 -2.32 -2.14 -36.17
C GLY A 63 -1.31 -2.36 -37.27
N ARG A 64 -1.47 -3.37 -38.14
CA ARG A 64 -0.44 -3.69 -39.14
C ARG A 64 -0.52 -2.96 -40.47
N GLN A 65 -1.63 -2.30 -40.79
CA GLN A 65 -1.72 -1.53 -42.03
C GLN A 65 -1.96 -0.05 -41.77
N LYS A 66 -0.90 0.70 -41.93
CA LYS A 66 -0.86 2.15 -41.85
C LYS A 66 -0.81 2.73 -43.27
N PHE A 67 -1.77 3.58 -43.59
CA PHE A 67 -1.90 4.17 -44.90
C PHE A 67 -1.71 5.68 -44.87
N PRO A 68 -1.04 6.27 -45.89
CA PRO A 68 -1.01 7.73 -46.01
C PRO A 68 -2.38 8.29 -46.31
N MET A 69 -2.79 9.32 -45.55
CA MET A 69 -4.07 9.99 -45.76
C MET A 69 -4.24 10.56 -47.17
N LYS A 70 -3.14 11.01 -47.77
CA LYS A 70 -3.14 11.77 -49.01
C LYS A 70 -3.66 10.99 -50.24
N ASN A 71 -3.54 9.66 -50.25
CA ASN A 71 -3.91 8.83 -51.42
C ASN A 71 -4.88 7.71 -51.03
N LEU A 72 -5.64 7.92 -49.99
CA LEU A 72 -6.45 6.89 -49.35
C LEU A 72 -7.50 6.26 -50.31
N ILE A 73 -8.24 7.11 -51.04
CA ILE A 73 -9.30 6.66 -51.97
C ILE A 73 -8.69 5.90 -53.13
N THR A 74 -7.63 6.43 -53.73
CA THR A 74 -6.93 5.75 -54.84
C THR A 74 -6.42 4.39 -54.42
N HIS A 75 -5.86 4.29 -53.20
CA HIS A 75 -5.30 3.03 -52.70
C HIS A 75 -6.36 1.92 -52.51
N PHE A 76 -7.55 2.25 -51.99
CA PHE A 76 -8.60 1.26 -51.73
C PHE A 76 -9.45 0.89 -52.96
N PHE A 77 -9.50 1.76 -53.98
CA PHE A 77 -10.35 1.59 -55.14
C PHE A 77 -9.57 1.56 -56.46
N GLU A 78 -8.24 1.39 -56.43
CA GLU A 78 -7.40 1.25 -57.60
C GLU A 78 -7.70 -0.09 -58.32
N GLY A 79 -7.92 -0.03 -59.62
CA GLY A 79 -8.15 -1.23 -60.46
C GLY A 79 -9.62 -1.66 -60.57
N GLN A 80 -10.57 -0.92 -60.09
CA GLN A 80 -12.00 -1.21 -60.33
C GLN A 80 -12.40 -0.85 -61.75
N GLU A 81 -12.97 -1.80 -62.51
CA GLU A 81 -13.37 -1.62 -63.90
C GLU A 81 -14.75 -0.99 -64.08
N HIS A 82 -15.50 -0.83 -62.99
CA HIS A 82 -16.88 -0.29 -63.04
C HIS A 82 -16.97 1.09 -62.34
N ARG A 83 -17.95 1.88 -62.76
CA ARG A 83 -18.26 3.14 -62.12
C ARG A 83 -18.93 2.88 -60.75
N SER A 84 -18.37 3.39 -59.70
CA SER A 84 -18.90 3.29 -58.37
C SER A 84 -19.00 4.67 -57.68
N THR A 85 -19.92 4.81 -56.77
CA THR A 85 -20.03 5.99 -55.91
C THR A 85 -19.37 5.68 -54.58
N VAL A 86 -18.26 6.36 -54.30
CA VAL A 86 -17.54 6.22 -53.03
C VAL A 86 -17.87 7.40 -52.14
N ILE A 87 -18.31 7.12 -50.90
CA ILE A 87 -18.59 8.09 -49.88
C ILE A 87 -17.57 7.99 -48.77
N VAL A 88 -16.98 9.11 -48.42
CA VAL A 88 -16.08 9.24 -47.24
C VAL A 88 -16.83 9.95 -46.16
N THR A 89 -17.07 9.26 -45.06
CA THR A 89 -17.80 9.79 -43.91
C THR A 89 -16.87 9.89 -42.74
N LEU A 90 -16.85 11.08 -42.09
CA LEU A 90 -16.06 11.32 -40.89
C LEU A 90 -16.72 10.63 -39.69
N LEU A 91 -15.93 9.93 -38.89
CA LEU A 91 -16.35 9.35 -37.63
C LEU A 91 -15.97 10.32 -36.48
N PHE A 92 -16.97 10.81 -35.78
CA PHE A 92 -16.73 11.82 -34.73
C PHE A 92 -17.80 11.76 -33.62
N SER A 93 -17.47 12.32 -32.47
CA SER A 93 -18.39 12.58 -31.38
C SER A 93 -18.08 13.96 -30.81
N THR A 94 -19.08 14.84 -30.80
CA THR A 94 -18.95 16.25 -30.39
C THR A 94 -17.82 16.98 -31.11
N LEU A 95 -16.65 17.11 -30.50
CA LEU A 95 -15.47 17.80 -31.04
C LEU A 95 -14.29 16.86 -31.38
N GLU A 96 -14.42 15.58 -31.06
CA GLU A 96 -13.41 14.56 -31.25
C GLU A 96 -13.66 13.77 -32.52
N GLN A 97 -12.63 13.63 -33.34
CA GLN A 97 -12.68 12.89 -34.61
C GLN A 97 -11.82 11.65 -34.46
N TYR A 98 -12.41 10.50 -34.76
CA TYR A 98 -11.79 9.19 -34.54
C TYR A 98 -11.20 8.59 -35.81
N GLY A 99 -11.76 8.94 -36.96
CA GLY A 99 -11.36 8.34 -38.21
C GLY A 99 -12.35 8.56 -39.34
N LEU A 100 -12.32 7.64 -40.32
CA LEU A 100 -13.14 7.68 -41.53
C LEU A 100 -13.81 6.33 -41.77
N LEU A 101 -15.05 6.35 -42.24
CA LEU A 101 -15.68 5.26 -42.95
C LEU A 101 -15.65 5.59 -44.44
N ILE A 102 -14.97 4.76 -45.23
CA ILE A 102 -14.91 4.88 -46.69
C ILE A 102 -15.79 3.76 -47.22
N SER A 103 -16.81 4.06 -48.01
CA SER A 103 -17.77 3.06 -48.43
C SER A 103 -18.20 3.26 -49.87
N GLU A 104 -18.44 2.15 -50.54
CA GLU A 104 -19.13 2.08 -51.81
C GLU A 104 -20.58 1.69 -51.56
N ILE A 105 -21.51 2.51 -52.06
CA ILE A 105 -22.93 2.33 -51.86
C ILE A 105 -23.73 2.79 -53.10
N GLU A 106 -24.86 2.16 -53.37
CA GLU A 106 -25.77 2.56 -54.43
C GLU A 106 -26.49 3.86 -54.08
N GLU A 107 -26.75 4.71 -55.06
CA GLU A 107 -27.34 6.04 -54.88
C GLU A 107 -28.66 5.99 -54.09
N ALA A 108 -29.46 4.95 -54.31
CA ALA A 108 -30.76 4.76 -53.60
C ALA A 108 -30.58 4.67 -52.05
N TYR A 109 -29.43 4.23 -51.58
CA TYR A 109 -29.16 3.97 -50.14
C TYR A 109 -28.26 5.01 -49.48
N MET A 110 -27.82 6.04 -50.22
CA MET A 110 -26.94 7.09 -49.70
C MET A 110 -27.41 7.77 -48.44
N HIS A 111 -28.73 7.87 -48.26
CA HIS A 111 -29.35 8.49 -47.05
C HIS A 111 -29.09 7.72 -45.76
N TYR A 112 -28.65 6.47 -45.80
CA TYR A 112 -28.25 5.67 -44.63
C TYR A 112 -26.86 5.99 -44.11
N THR A 113 -25.98 6.60 -44.91
CA THR A 113 -24.57 6.81 -44.56
C THR A 113 -24.41 7.67 -43.32
N THR A 114 -25.15 8.76 -43.19
CA THR A 114 -25.09 9.66 -42.05
C THR A 114 -25.54 9.02 -40.73
N PRO A 115 -26.73 8.39 -40.63
CA PRO A 115 -27.16 7.70 -39.41
C PRO A 115 -26.17 6.59 -39.00
N ILE A 116 -25.64 5.85 -39.96
CA ILE A 116 -24.70 4.75 -39.72
C ILE A 116 -23.36 5.28 -39.19
N SER A 117 -22.83 6.38 -39.74
CA SER A 117 -21.61 6.98 -39.25
C SER A 117 -21.72 7.43 -37.80
N TYR A 118 -22.85 7.96 -37.37
CA TYR A 118 -23.08 8.29 -35.96
C TYR A 118 -23.10 7.04 -35.05
N GLN A 119 -23.73 5.96 -35.51
CA GLN A 119 -23.74 4.71 -34.73
C GLN A 119 -22.34 4.10 -34.62
N ILE A 120 -21.58 4.09 -35.72
CA ILE A 120 -20.19 3.61 -35.72
C ILE A 120 -19.33 4.51 -34.83
N SER A 121 -19.47 5.84 -34.93
CA SER A 121 -18.74 6.78 -34.09
C SER A 121 -19.00 6.55 -32.59
N SER A 122 -20.27 6.32 -32.24
CA SER A 122 -20.66 6.00 -30.86
C SER A 122 -20.07 4.66 -30.39
N ALA A 123 -20.06 3.64 -31.25
CA ALA A 123 -19.47 2.34 -30.93
C ALA A 123 -17.96 2.44 -30.77
N VAL A 124 -17.25 3.15 -31.65
CA VAL A 124 -15.80 3.38 -31.54
C VAL A 124 -15.46 4.10 -30.24
N LYS A 125 -16.19 5.17 -29.90
CA LYS A 125 -15.98 5.89 -28.61
C LYS A 125 -16.22 5.00 -27.41
N THR A 126 -17.25 4.18 -27.44
CA THR A 126 -17.55 3.25 -26.34
C THR A 126 -16.41 2.24 -26.14
N LEU A 127 -15.88 1.68 -27.24
CA LEU A 127 -14.75 0.76 -27.18
C LEU A 127 -13.50 1.41 -26.57
N GLU A 128 -13.20 2.63 -26.99
CA GLU A 128 -12.08 3.39 -26.46
C GLU A 128 -12.25 3.68 -24.95
N LEU A 129 -13.44 4.10 -24.52
CA LEU A 129 -13.71 4.35 -23.11
C LEU A 129 -13.62 3.07 -22.26
N LEU A 130 -14.07 1.94 -22.78
CA LEU A 130 -13.94 0.65 -22.09
C LEU A 130 -12.48 0.26 -21.94
N LYS A 131 -11.66 0.39 -22.98
CA LYS A 131 -10.23 0.12 -22.92
C LYS A 131 -9.51 1.02 -21.92
N ASN A 132 -9.74 2.32 -21.99
CA ASN A 132 -9.16 3.27 -21.05
C ASN A 132 -9.56 2.97 -19.60
N LYS A 133 -10.82 2.54 -19.38
CA LYS A 133 -11.29 2.10 -18.06
C LYS A 133 -10.51 0.88 -17.56
N GLU A 134 -10.31 -0.13 -18.40
CA GLU A 134 -9.55 -1.33 -18.04
C GLU A 134 -8.10 -0.99 -17.68
N ASP A 135 -7.43 -0.16 -18.49
CA ASP A 135 -6.05 0.28 -18.26
C ASP A 135 -5.92 1.08 -16.94
N ILE A 136 -6.84 2.02 -16.70
CA ILE A 136 -6.87 2.80 -15.45
C ILE A 136 -7.14 1.90 -14.25
N THR A 137 -8.05 0.93 -14.37
CA THR A 137 -8.36 -0.01 -13.28
C THR A 137 -7.13 -0.85 -12.94
N ALA A 138 -6.43 -1.39 -13.94
CA ALA A 138 -5.21 -2.15 -13.73
C ALA A 138 -4.08 -1.33 -13.07
N GLN A 139 -3.91 -0.06 -13.48
CA GLN A 139 -2.96 0.86 -12.86
C GLN A 139 -3.33 1.19 -11.40
N LEU A 140 -4.61 1.39 -11.12
CA LEU A 140 -5.11 1.66 -9.78
C LEU A 140 -4.86 0.48 -8.84
N GLU A 141 -5.16 -0.74 -9.28
CA GLU A 141 -4.92 -1.96 -8.51
C GLU A 141 -3.43 -2.11 -8.16
N LYS A 142 -2.55 -1.90 -9.15
CA LYS A 142 -1.10 -1.94 -8.92
C LYS A 142 -0.64 -0.89 -7.90
N SER A 143 -1.16 0.33 -8.01
CA SER A 143 -0.83 1.41 -7.08
C SER A 143 -1.32 1.13 -5.66
N LEU A 144 -2.52 0.54 -5.51
CA LEU A 144 -3.07 0.14 -4.22
C LEU A 144 -2.21 -0.93 -3.52
N VAL A 145 -1.68 -1.91 -4.27
CA VAL A 145 -0.76 -2.92 -3.72
C VAL A 145 0.51 -2.24 -3.22
N GLN A 146 1.13 -1.37 -4.01
CA GLN A 146 2.35 -0.66 -3.62
C GLN A 146 2.16 0.21 -2.36
N ILE A 147 1.02 0.93 -2.27
CA ILE A 147 0.69 1.75 -1.10
C ILE A 147 0.52 0.86 0.14
N LYS A 148 -0.15 -0.29 0.04
CA LYS A 148 -0.30 -1.22 1.16
C LYS A 148 1.03 -1.77 1.65
N GLU A 149 1.91 -2.18 0.75
CA GLU A 149 3.26 -2.66 1.07
C GLU A 149 4.09 -1.56 1.75
N SER A 150 4.10 -0.36 1.20
CA SER A 150 4.81 0.78 1.78
C SER A 150 4.28 1.15 3.17
N ASN A 151 2.97 1.14 3.36
CA ASN A 151 2.36 1.41 4.67
C ASN A 151 2.68 0.31 5.69
N ALA A 152 2.74 -0.96 5.28
CA ALA A 152 3.15 -2.05 6.17
C ALA A 152 4.60 -1.89 6.63
N ILE A 153 5.52 -1.52 5.73
CA ILE A 153 6.93 -1.24 6.06
C ILE A 153 7.04 -0.04 7.01
N LEU A 154 6.32 1.05 6.72
CA LEU A 154 6.31 2.24 7.58
C LEU A 154 5.73 1.95 8.96
N ASP A 155 4.68 1.13 9.06
CA ASP A 155 4.10 0.72 10.33
C ASP A 155 5.08 -0.14 11.14
N GLU A 156 5.80 -1.04 10.50
CA GLU A 156 6.83 -1.87 11.15
C GLU A 156 8.02 -1.01 11.62
N MET A 157 8.54 -0.12 10.78
CA MET A 157 9.60 0.82 11.16
C MET A 157 9.17 1.76 12.30
N SER A 158 7.89 2.13 12.37
CA SER A 158 7.32 2.98 13.41
C SER A 158 7.07 2.27 14.74
N LYS A 159 7.34 0.96 14.88
CA LYS A 159 7.13 0.19 16.12
C LYS A 159 8.35 0.11 17.03
N SER A 160 9.53 0.45 16.54
CA SER A 160 10.79 0.35 17.29
C SER A 160 11.22 1.70 17.87
N ASP A 161 11.94 1.67 19.00
CA ASP A 161 12.66 2.82 19.55
C ASP A 161 14.03 2.93 18.88
N GLU A 162 14.36 4.09 18.32
CA GLU A 162 15.58 4.31 17.54
C GLU A 162 16.85 4.12 18.37
N LEU A 163 16.86 4.46 19.66
CA LEU A 163 18.03 4.37 20.53
C LEU A 163 18.32 2.92 20.96
N THR A 164 17.26 2.22 21.40
CA THR A 164 17.41 0.92 22.10
C THR A 164 17.07 -0.29 21.22
N GLN A 165 16.49 -0.07 20.05
CA GLN A 165 16.09 -1.11 19.08
C GLN A 165 15.17 -2.20 19.67
N ILE A 166 14.41 -1.84 20.71
CA ILE A 166 13.26 -2.59 21.22
C ILE A 166 11.97 -1.91 20.74
N TYR A 167 10.82 -2.47 21.05
CA TYR A 167 9.57 -1.80 20.69
C TYR A 167 9.48 -0.41 21.36
N ASN A 168 8.94 0.57 20.63
CA ASN A 168 8.46 1.79 21.26
C ASN A 168 7.10 1.54 21.90
N ARG A 169 6.55 2.54 22.60
CA ARG A 169 5.24 2.43 23.29
C ARG A 169 4.14 1.87 22.35
N ARG A 170 4.04 2.39 21.13
CA ARG A 170 3.03 1.94 20.16
C ARG A 170 3.24 0.50 19.74
N GLY A 171 4.47 0.13 19.39
CA GLY A 171 4.83 -1.22 18.99
C GLY A 171 4.57 -2.23 20.11
N PHE A 172 4.97 -1.91 21.35
CA PHE A 172 4.73 -2.75 22.52
C PHE A 172 3.23 -3.00 22.74
N LEU A 173 2.43 -1.94 22.87
CA LEU A 173 1.00 -2.06 23.13
C LEU A 173 0.26 -2.83 22.03
N THR A 174 0.58 -2.55 20.76
CA THR A 174 -0.04 -3.25 19.63
C THR A 174 0.30 -4.74 19.63
N THR A 175 1.57 -5.08 19.88
CA THR A 175 2.04 -6.47 19.85
C THR A 175 1.49 -7.26 21.04
N VAL A 176 1.52 -6.69 22.25
CA VAL A 176 0.97 -7.33 23.45
C VAL A 176 -0.55 -7.52 23.33
N GLN A 177 -1.29 -6.50 22.86
CA GLN A 177 -2.73 -6.60 22.65
C GLN A 177 -3.07 -7.77 21.70
N HIS A 178 -2.34 -7.89 20.62
CA HIS A 178 -2.52 -8.98 19.66
C HIS A 178 -2.26 -10.35 20.32
N GLN A 179 -1.21 -10.48 21.14
CA GLN A 179 -0.88 -11.72 21.85
C GLN A 179 -1.94 -12.08 22.91
N VAL A 180 -2.40 -11.11 23.70
CA VAL A 180 -3.38 -11.32 24.78
C VAL A 180 -4.74 -11.74 24.24
N MET A 181 -5.17 -11.15 23.11
CA MET A 181 -6.46 -11.43 22.46
C MET A 181 -6.43 -12.62 21.49
N HIS A 182 -5.26 -13.19 21.24
CA HIS A 182 -5.15 -14.30 20.28
C HIS A 182 -5.88 -15.54 20.83
N PRO A 183 -6.75 -16.23 20.03
CA PRO A 183 -7.55 -17.35 20.51
C PRO A 183 -6.74 -18.49 21.18
N ALA A 184 -5.52 -18.74 20.69
CA ALA A 184 -4.63 -19.77 21.25
C ALA A 184 -4.02 -19.38 22.63
N ASN A 185 -4.17 -18.13 23.05
CA ASN A 185 -3.61 -17.60 24.29
C ASN A 185 -4.68 -17.27 25.33
N LEU A 186 -5.94 -17.40 25.00
CA LEU A 186 -7.03 -17.21 25.96
C LEU A 186 -6.84 -18.16 27.14
N ASP A 187 -7.15 -17.65 28.32
CA ASP A 187 -6.99 -18.34 29.62
C ASP A 187 -5.55 -18.59 30.08
N LYS A 188 -4.51 -18.27 29.29
CA LYS A 188 -3.12 -18.35 29.77
C LYS A 188 -2.84 -17.27 30.80
N GLN A 189 -1.99 -17.62 31.76
CA GLN A 189 -1.43 -16.63 32.70
C GLN A 189 -0.32 -15.83 32.00
N ALA A 190 -0.27 -14.57 32.30
CA ALA A 190 0.72 -13.65 31.78
C ALA A 190 1.12 -12.60 32.82
N ILE A 191 2.25 -11.99 32.61
CA ILE A 191 2.76 -10.92 33.44
C ILE A 191 3.17 -9.74 32.56
N ILE A 192 2.81 -8.55 33.01
CA ILE A 192 3.31 -7.29 32.46
C ILE A 192 4.17 -6.60 33.51
N ILE A 193 5.28 -6.07 33.04
CA ILE A 193 6.27 -5.36 33.83
C ILE A 193 6.28 -3.91 33.36
N TYR A 194 6.35 -2.98 34.31
CA TYR A 194 6.70 -1.60 34.07
C TYR A 194 7.98 -1.27 34.86
N ALA A 195 8.97 -0.72 34.19
CA ALA A 195 10.26 -0.47 34.77
C ALA A 195 10.74 0.95 34.44
N ASP A 196 11.53 1.51 35.35
CA ASP A 196 12.05 2.86 35.25
C ASP A 196 13.51 2.89 35.67
N MET A 197 14.35 3.49 34.83
CA MET A 197 15.77 3.65 35.13
C MET A 197 16.00 4.61 36.28
N ASN A 198 16.72 4.15 37.28
CA ASN A 198 17.06 5.00 38.41
C ASN A 198 18.20 5.97 38.03
N ASN A 199 18.06 7.22 38.46
CA ASN A 199 19.11 8.24 38.43
C ASN A 199 19.64 8.59 36.99
N LEU A 200 18.86 8.36 35.92
CA LEU A 200 19.26 8.74 34.56
C LEU A 200 19.69 10.21 34.46
N LYS A 201 18.93 11.11 35.08
CA LYS A 201 19.26 12.53 35.11
C LYS A 201 20.63 12.81 35.76
N VAL A 202 20.95 12.13 36.84
CA VAL A 202 22.27 12.29 37.51
C VAL A 202 23.40 11.82 36.62
N ILE A 203 23.21 10.70 35.91
CA ILE A 203 24.20 10.18 34.95
C ILE A 203 24.38 11.20 33.81
N ASN A 204 23.30 11.71 33.24
CA ASN A 204 23.36 12.73 32.19
C ASN A 204 24.09 14.01 32.66
N ASP A 205 23.75 14.51 33.83
CA ASP A 205 24.28 15.76 34.35
C ASP A 205 25.78 15.63 34.75
N GLN A 206 26.25 14.46 35.20
CA GLN A 206 27.63 14.25 35.66
C GLN A 206 28.54 13.69 34.57
N PHE A 207 28.04 12.85 33.66
CA PHE A 207 28.85 12.09 32.71
C PHE A 207 28.47 12.37 31.23
N GLY A 208 27.41 13.13 30.98
CA GLY A 208 26.93 13.50 29.64
C GLY A 208 25.87 12.55 29.08
N HIS A 209 25.19 13.03 28.03
CA HIS A 209 24.07 12.32 27.41
C HIS A 209 24.49 10.99 26.75
N GLU A 210 25.72 10.89 26.24
CA GLU A 210 26.23 9.64 25.65
C GLU A 210 26.26 8.49 26.67
N GLU A 211 26.59 8.79 27.93
CA GLU A 211 26.58 7.82 29.01
C GLU A 211 25.16 7.47 29.48
N GLY A 212 24.23 8.43 29.40
CA GLY A 212 22.81 8.16 29.58
C GLY A 212 22.27 7.23 28.50
N ASP A 213 22.59 7.48 27.25
CA ASP A 213 22.21 6.63 26.10
C ASP A 213 22.79 5.22 26.20
N PHE A 214 24.06 5.11 26.62
CA PHE A 214 24.69 3.82 26.93
C PHE A 214 23.92 3.07 28.02
N SER A 215 23.55 3.75 29.08
CA SER A 215 22.79 3.17 30.20
C SER A 215 21.41 2.67 29.78
N LEU A 216 20.71 3.45 28.96
CA LEU A 216 19.41 3.06 28.39
C LEU A 216 19.50 1.84 27.49
N LYS A 217 20.53 1.77 26.63
CA LYS A 217 20.81 0.58 25.78
C LYS A 217 21.12 -0.65 26.62
N THR A 218 21.91 -0.47 27.67
CA THR A 218 22.24 -1.55 28.61
C THR A 218 20.99 -2.10 29.29
N LEU A 219 20.09 -1.23 29.79
CA LEU A 219 18.83 -1.68 30.38
C LEU A 219 17.91 -2.40 29.39
N ALA A 220 17.84 -1.94 28.14
CA ALA A 220 17.11 -2.63 27.09
C ALA A 220 17.63 -4.06 26.86
N ASN A 221 18.96 -4.24 26.86
CA ASN A 221 19.59 -5.55 26.75
C ASN A 221 19.32 -6.44 27.96
N ILE A 222 19.43 -5.90 29.18
CA ILE A 222 19.09 -6.62 30.42
C ILE A 222 17.65 -7.15 30.36
N LEU A 223 16.70 -6.33 29.90
CA LEU A 223 15.33 -6.78 29.74
C LEU A 223 15.18 -7.84 28.64
N LYS A 224 15.85 -7.69 27.49
CA LYS A 224 15.88 -8.74 26.46
C LYS A 224 16.40 -10.06 26.98
N ASP A 225 17.51 -10.03 27.72
CA ASP A 225 18.15 -11.24 28.27
C ASP A 225 17.28 -11.88 29.37
N THR A 226 16.53 -11.06 30.11
CA THR A 226 15.60 -11.55 31.14
C THR A 226 14.40 -12.27 30.54
N PHE A 227 13.81 -11.70 29.48
CA PHE A 227 12.54 -12.19 28.90
C PHE A 227 12.75 -13.15 27.73
N GLY A 228 13.96 -13.20 27.15
CA GLY A 228 14.30 -14.09 26.02
C GLY A 228 13.49 -13.80 24.76
N ASP A 229 13.56 -14.74 23.82
CA ASP A 229 12.91 -14.61 22.49
C ASP A 229 11.37 -14.60 22.55
N SER A 230 10.77 -15.14 23.61
CA SER A 230 9.31 -15.18 23.78
C SER A 230 8.74 -13.94 24.45
N GLY A 231 9.60 -13.10 25.02
CA GLY A 231 9.20 -11.88 25.70
C GLY A 231 9.08 -10.68 24.77
N ILE A 232 8.15 -9.81 25.08
CA ILE A 232 7.97 -8.53 24.36
C ILE A 232 8.51 -7.44 25.26
N VAL A 233 9.51 -6.67 24.78
CA VAL A 233 10.16 -5.60 25.53
C VAL A 233 10.02 -4.29 24.76
N GLY A 234 9.67 -3.21 25.45
CA GLY A 234 9.49 -1.89 24.88
C GLY A 234 9.99 -0.76 25.77
N ARG A 235 10.35 0.36 25.12
CA ARG A 235 10.66 1.64 25.78
C ARG A 235 9.53 2.63 25.52
N PHE A 236 9.01 3.22 26.59
CA PHE A 236 7.82 4.09 26.52
C PHE A 236 8.18 5.57 26.36
N GLY A 237 9.39 5.94 26.74
CA GLY A 237 9.95 7.27 26.65
C GLY A 237 10.93 7.55 27.78
N GLY A 238 11.86 8.47 27.62
CA GLY A 238 12.82 8.82 28.66
C GLY A 238 13.50 7.60 29.27
N ASP A 239 13.21 7.32 30.51
CA ASP A 239 13.73 6.26 31.37
C ASP A 239 12.74 5.09 31.62
N GLU A 240 11.56 5.11 30.96
CA GLU A 240 10.47 4.14 31.17
C GLU A 240 10.52 2.98 30.18
N PHE A 241 10.41 1.77 30.69
CA PHE A 241 10.40 0.52 29.94
C PHE A 241 9.21 -0.35 30.33
N ALA A 242 8.79 -1.23 29.44
CA ALA A 242 7.80 -2.26 29.72
C ALA A 242 8.25 -3.61 29.15
N ALA A 243 7.82 -4.69 29.80
CA ALA A 243 8.01 -6.03 29.29
C ALA A 243 6.78 -6.89 29.53
N PHE A 244 6.58 -7.90 28.68
CA PHE A 244 5.45 -8.83 28.75
C PHE A 244 5.94 -10.24 28.42
N THR A 245 5.42 -11.23 29.15
CA THR A 245 5.58 -12.65 28.81
C THR A 245 4.42 -13.47 29.36
N PHE A 246 4.22 -14.66 28.79
CA PHE A 246 3.35 -15.68 29.38
C PHE A 246 4.10 -16.41 30.50
N THR A 247 3.39 -16.78 31.56
CA THR A 247 3.98 -17.51 32.70
C THR A 247 2.92 -18.36 33.38
N ASP A 248 3.29 -19.57 33.78
CA ASP A 248 2.46 -20.43 34.63
C ASP A 248 2.96 -20.43 36.09
N ASP A 249 3.98 -19.61 36.38
CA ASP A 249 4.62 -19.54 37.69
C ASP A 249 3.88 -18.53 38.61
N LYS A 250 3.53 -18.96 39.80
CA LYS A 250 2.81 -18.12 40.81
C LYS A 250 3.70 -17.04 41.41
N ASP A 251 5.03 -17.21 41.35
CA ASP A 251 6.00 -16.27 41.89
C ASP A 251 6.78 -15.57 40.76
N ALA A 252 6.14 -15.43 39.58
CA ALA A 252 6.80 -14.89 38.39
C ALA A 252 7.37 -13.49 38.60
N ALA A 253 6.64 -12.62 39.27
CA ALA A 253 7.06 -11.25 39.54
C ALA A 253 8.37 -11.22 40.39
N GLU A 254 8.47 -12.04 41.45
CA GLU A 254 9.68 -12.11 42.30
C GLU A 254 10.88 -12.67 41.56
N LYS A 255 10.66 -13.76 40.77
CA LYS A 255 11.72 -14.38 39.96
C LYS A 255 12.24 -13.42 38.88
N ILE A 256 11.37 -12.71 38.19
CA ILE A 256 11.77 -11.72 37.19
C ILE A 256 12.57 -10.59 37.84
N ARG A 257 12.13 -10.05 38.98
CA ARG A 257 12.89 -9.03 39.72
C ARG A 257 14.27 -9.54 40.14
N ALA A 258 14.35 -10.75 40.66
CA ALA A 258 15.62 -11.36 41.04
C ALA A 258 16.56 -11.54 39.83
N ARG A 259 16.01 -12.01 38.71
CA ARG A 259 16.79 -12.19 37.46
C ARG A 259 17.29 -10.86 36.89
N ILE A 260 16.43 -9.82 36.87
CA ILE A 260 16.84 -8.48 36.46
C ILE A 260 17.96 -7.96 37.37
N ALA A 261 17.86 -8.12 38.69
CA ALA A 261 18.85 -7.67 39.63
C ALA A 261 20.21 -8.40 39.44
N GLU A 262 20.19 -9.72 39.20
CA GLU A 262 21.37 -10.53 38.93
C GLU A 262 22.08 -10.05 37.64
N ILE A 263 21.36 -9.97 36.51
CA ILE A 263 21.95 -9.52 35.23
C ILE A 263 22.45 -8.08 35.35
N THR A 264 21.69 -7.21 35.99
CA THR A 264 22.10 -5.81 36.24
C THR A 264 23.40 -5.73 37.02
N LYS A 265 23.58 -6.57 38.04
CA LYS A 265 24.80 -6.63 38.80
C LYS A 265 25.98 -7.10 37.94
N GLU A 266 25.80 -8.18 37.16
CA GLU A 266 26.83 -8.68 36.26
C GLU A 266 27.24 -7.63 35.22
N GLU A 267 26.29 -6.90 34.65
CA GLU A 267 26.58 -5.84 33.68
C GLU A 267 27.33 -4.65 34.30
N ASN A 268 27.00 -4.25 35.55
CA ASN A 268 27.74 -3.22 36.27
C ASN A 268 29.15 -3.63 36.61
N GLU A 269 29.40 -4.92 36.90
CA GLU A 269 30.78 -5.45 37.15
C GLU A 269 31.60 -5.47 35.87
N LYS A 270 30.98 -5.74 34.71
CA LYS A 270 31.66 -5.85 33.41
C LYS A 270 31.98 -4.50 32.76
N ASN A 271 31.05 -3.51 32.90
CA ASN A 271 31.12 -2.28 32.11
C ASN A 271 32.21 -1.28 32.56
N GLY A 272 32.72 -1.41 33.78
CA GLY A 272 33.80 -0.57 34.34
C GLY A 272 33.47 0.92 34.46
N LYS A 273 32.20 1.27 34.45
CA LYS A 273 31.72 2.67 34.52
C LYS A 273 31.81 3.21 35.95
N PRO A 274 32.02 4.54 36.14
CA PRO A 274 32.13 5.16 37.45
C PRO A 274 30.74 5.36 38.13
N TYR A 275 29.69 4.83 37.57
CA TYR A 275 28.32 4.89 38.08
C TYR A 275 27.65 3.51 37.95
N TYR A 276 26.54 3.32 38.69
CA TYR A 276 25.76 2.09 38.67
C TYR A 276 24.49 2.27 37.87
N ILE A 277 24.27 1.38 36.89
CA ILE A 277 23.00 1.26 36.16
C ILE A 277 22.05 0.44 37.04
N SER A 278 20.85 0.91 37.24
CA SER A 278 19.82 0.18 37.97
C SER A 278 18.41 0.60 37.53
N MET A 279 17.45 -0.27 37.74
CA MET A 279 16.05 0.03 37.50
C MET A 279 15.19 -0.35 38.71
N SER A 280 14.03 0.27 38.79
CA SER A 280 12.92 -0.16 39.65
C SER A 280 11.87 -0.85 38.79
N VAL A 281 11.19 -1.87 39.33
CA VAL A 281 10.36 -2.80 38.56
C VAL A 281 9.01 -3.02 39.25
N GLY A 282 7.93 -2.61 38.63
CA GLY A 282 6.58 -2.98 39.03
C GLY A 282 6.04 -4.10 38.15
N ALA A 283 5.17 -4.92 38.71
CA ALA A 283 4.63 -6.09 38.06
C ALA A 283 3.10 -6.21 38.22
N CYS A 284 2.43 -6.71 37.21
CA CYS A 284 1.02 -7.08 37.26
C CYS A 284 0.79 -8.42 36.57
N GLU A 285 0.42 -9.43 37.35
CA GLU A 285 0.02 -10.75 36.83
C GLU A 285 -1.47 -10.72 36.46
N PHE A 286 -1.83 -11.39 35.36
CA PHE A 286 -3.18 -11.44 34.87
C PHE A 286 -3.44 -12.66 34.00
N LYS A 287 -4.74 -12.93 33.75
CA LYS A 287 -5.18 -13.99 32.86
C LYS A 287 -5.61 -13.36 31.52
N CYS A 288 -5.13 -13.90 30.41
CA CYS A 288 -5.48 -13.41 29.08
C CYS A 288 -6.95 -13.65 28.76
N SER A 289 -7.61 -12.62 28.25
CA SER A 289 -8.99 -12.69 27.76
C SER A 289 -9.24 -11.58 26.72
N ASP A 290 -10.36 -11.66 26.02
CA ASP A 290 -10.84 -10.67 25.06
C ASP A 290 -11.31 -9.35 25.73
N GLN A 291 -11.50 -9.38 27.03
CA GLN A 291 -11.94 -8.21 27.84
C GLN A 291 -10.79 -7.48 28.54
N VAL A 292 -9.55 -7.93 28.37
CA VAL A 292 -8.39 -7.32 29.02
C VAL A 292 -8.15 -5.91 28.45
N ASN A 293 -8.12 -4.93 29.35
CA ASN A 293 -7.64 -3.58 29.05
C ASN A 293 -6.17 -3.45 29.44
N LEU A 294 -5.29 -3.35 28.46
CA LEU A 294 -3.85 -3.24 28.72
C LEU A 294 -3.48 -1.97 29.49
N GLN A 295 -4.22 -0.87 29.32
CA GLN A 295 -3.94 0.36 30.08
C GLN A 295 -4.17 0.15 31.58
N ASP A 296 -5.24 -0.53 31.97
CA ASP A 296 -5.52 -0.84 33.37
C ASP A 296 -4.43 -1.75 33.99
N LEU A 297 -3.86 -2.68 33.21
CA LEU A 297 -2.76 -3.53 33.66
C LEU A 297 -1.46 -2.74 33.82
N MET A 298 -1.17 -1.84 32.87
CA MET A 298 -0.02 -0.94 32.96
C MET A 298 -0.11 -0.03 34.17
N ASP A 299 -1.29 0.55 34.42
CA ASP A 299 -1.53 1.41 35.60
C ASP A 299 -1.32 0.66 36.93
N LYS A 300 -1.72 -0.63 36.98
CA LYS A 300 -1.45 -1.49 38.16
C LYS A 300 0.04 -1.76 38.33
N ALA A 301 0.76 -2.05 37.24
CA ALA A 301 2.20 -2.25 37.28
C ALA A 301 2.95 -0.97 37.70
N ASP A 302 2.47 0.22 37.27
CA ASP A 302 3.05 1.50 37.64
C ASP A 302 2.83 1.79 39.17
N VAL A 303 1.65 1.46 39.72
CA VAL A 303 1.41 1.55 41.14
C VAL A 303 2.38 0.68 41.94
N ASP A 304 2.62 -0.55 41.51
CA ASP A 304 3.58 -1.46 42.15
C ASP A 304 5.03 -0.93 42.03
N LEU A 305 5.43 -0.39 40.85
CA LEU A 305 6.68 0.32 40.66
C LEU A 305 6.88 1.48 41.63
N TYR A 306 5.83 2.28 41.86
CA TYR A 306 5.90 3.38 42.77
C TYR A 306 6.14 2.92 44.24
N ILE A 307 5.50 1.82 44.64
CA ILE A 307 5.69 1.21 45.97
C ILE A 307 7.14 0.75 46.12
N GLU A 308 7.71 0.06 45.09
CA GLU A 308 9.11 -0.39 45.09
C GLU A 308 10.08 0.77 45.23
N LYS A 309 9.89 1.85 44.45
CA LYS A 309 10.72 3.06 44.54
C LYS A 309 10.71 3.67 45.94
N ARG A 310 9.56 3.72 46.58
CA ARG A 310 9.46 4.21 48.00
C ARG A 310 10.22 3.34 48.98
N HIS A 311 10.12 2.02 48.85
CA HIS A 311 10.85 1.08 49.71
C HIS A 311 12.37 1.22 49.54
N LYS A 312 12.86 1.34 48.33
CA LYS A 312 14.29 1.56 48.06
C LYS A 312 14.80 2.87 48.70
N ARG A 313 14.06 3.98 48.56
CA ARG A 313 14.41 5.26 49.18
C ARG A 313 14.45 5.18 50.71
N SER A 314 13.48 4.52 51.34
CA SER A 314 13.42 4.34 52.78
C SER A 314 14.60 3.52 53.32
N ASN A 315 15.04 2.49 52.59
CA ASN A 315 16.15 1.65 52.98
C ASN A 315 17.50 2.37 52.85
N VAL A 316 17.67 3.26 51.84
CA VAL A 316 18.88 4.10 51.73
C VAL A 316 18.97 5.07 52.93
N LEU A 317 17.86 5.76 53.28
CA LEU A 317 17.83 6.68 54.42
C LEU A 317 18.14 5.97 55.74
N LYS A 318 17.66 4.74 55.95
CA LYS A 318 17.94 3.97 57.19
C LYS A 318 19.43 3.60 57.25
N LYS A 319 20.06 3.18 56.16
CA LYS A 319 21.51 2.86 56.14
C LYS A 319 22.39 4.09 56.37
N GLU A 320 22.01 5.26 55.88
CA GLU A 320 22.71 6.51 56.16
C GLU A 320 22.55 6.95 57.63
N THR A 321 21.41 6.67 58.27
CA THR A 321 21.14 6.99 59.69
C THR A 321 21.84 6.01 60.65
N GLU A 322 22.05 4.75 60.25
CA GLU A 322 22.78 3.73 61.03
C GLU A 322 24.30 3.83 60.88
N ALA A 323 24.79 4.60 59.93
CA ALA A 323 26.24 4.83 59.69
C ALA A 323 26.77 6.10 60.38
N ILE A 324 25.94 6.87 61.08
CA ILE A 324 26.26 8.03 61.91
C ILE A 324 26.23 7.62 63.36
#